data_ce2da7d20cb30f4ffb983e80b5aa6be5
#
_entry.id   ce2da7d20cb30f4ffb983e80b5aa6be5
#
_cell.length_a   1.000
_cell.length_b   1.000
_cell.length_c   1.000
_cell.angle_alpha   90.00
_cell.angle_beta   90.00
_cell.angle_gamma   90.00
#
_symmetry.space_group_name_H-M   'P 1'
#
loop_
_entity.id
_entity.type
_entity.pdbx_description
1 polymer ?
#
loop_
_entity_poly.entity_id
_entity_poly.type
_entity_poly.pdbx_seq_one_letter_code
_entity_poly.pdbx_strand_id
1 'polypeptide(L)'
;MTHYLIVGFGIAGLTFAEQLIRNKKDFLIIDDNKPGASHISSGIYNPTILKRYSITWKGHEFLKYSKTFYRSLERRINNRVNYSNQINRIFSKESEFNQWISASEKIPLNKYLLSKFFFKSNKFISTKKGFGKVK
;
A
#
# COMPACT_ATOMS: atom_id res chain seq x y z
N MET A 1 -13.75 11.47 -31.27
CA MET A 1 -14.84 11.58 -30.27
C MET A 1 -14.29 11.09 -28.94
N THR A 2 -14.26 11.93 -27.90
CA THR A 2 -13.75 11.52 -26.57
C THR A 2 -14.72 10.56 -25.94
N HIS A 3 -14.28 9.34 -25.62
CA HIS A 3 -15.12 8.29 -25.06
C HIS A 3 -15.13 8.28 -23.52
N TYR A 4 -14.11 8.88 -22.89
CA TYR A 4 -13.95 8.89 -21.43
C TYR A 4 -13.59 10.27 -20.92
N LEU A 5 -14.25 10.69 -19.84
CA LEU A 5 -13.91 11.88 -19.08
C LEU A 5 -13.46 11.46 -17.68
N ILE A 6 -12.24 11.83 -17.32
CA ILE A 6 -11.66 11.59 -15.98
C ILE A 6 -11.74 12.90 -15.22
N VAL A 7 -12.45 12.91 -14.11
CA VAL A 7 -12.54 14.06 -13.21
C VAL A 7 -11.67 13.78 -11.98
N GLY A 8 -10.60 14.57 -11.83
CA GLY A 8 -9.57 14.42 -10.81
C GLY A 8 -8.40 13.55 -11.27
N PHE A 9 -7.17 14.08 -11.11
CA PHE A 9 -5.93 13.40 -11.51
C PHE A 9 -5.10 12.92 -10.31
N GLY A 10 -5.77 12.49 -9.24
CA GLY A 10 -5.15 11.73 -8.16
C GLY A 10 -4.78 10.31 -8.60
N ILE A 11 -4.34 9.45 -7.65
CA ILE A 11 -3.88 8.09 -7.95
C ILE A 11 -4.93 7.25 -8.73
N ALA A 12 -6.21 7.42 -8.44
CA ALA A 12 -7.29 6.71 -9.13
C ALA A 12 -7.43 7.15 -10.59
N GLY A 13 -7.49 8.47 -10.85
CA GLY A 13 -7.55 9.04 -12.19
C GLY A 13 -6.33 8.67 -13.02
N LEU A 14 -5.14 8.79 -12.44
CA LEU A 14 -3.87 8.42 -13.08
C LEU A 14 -3.83 6.94 -13.47
N THR A 15 -4.20 6.04 -12.57
CA THR A 15 -4.17 4.61 -12.86
C THR A 15 -5.24 4.21 -13.89
N PHE A 16 -6.39 4.88 -13.88
CA PHE A 16 -7.42 4.67 -14.91
C PHE A 16 -6.97 5.21 -16.27
N ALA A 17 -6.37 6.41 -16.34
CA ALA A 17 -5.78 6.95 -17.56
C ALA A 17 -4.73 6.01 -18.16
N GLU A 18 -3.86 5.43 -17.32
CA GLU A 18 -2.89 4.42 -17.76
C GLU A 18 -3.57 3.19 -18.40
N GLN A 19 -4.69 2.73 -17.87
CA GLN A 19 -5.46 1.64 -18.48
C GLN A 19 -6.05 2.04 -19.82
N LEU A 20 -6.54 3.26 -19.96
CA LEU A 20 -7.07 3.77 -21.22
C LEU A 20 -5.96 3.87 -22.29
N ILE A 21 -4.77 4.37 -21.93
CA ILE A 21 -3.61 4.40 -22.81
C ILE A 21 -3.25 3.00 -23.31
N ARG A 22 -3.17 2.02 -22.42
CA ARG A 22 -2.88 0.61 -22.78
C ARG A 22 -3.91 0.02 -23.74
N ASN A 23 -5.15 0.42 -23.60
CA ASN A 23 -6.25 -0.03 -24.45
C ASN A 23 -6.51 0.86 -25.66
N LYS A 24 -5.63 1.83 -25.94
CA LYS A 24 -5.74 2.77 -27.07
C LYS A 24 -7.11 3.48 -27.10
N LYS A 25 -7.58 3.92 -25.93
CA LYS A 25 -8.84 4.64 -25.75
C LYS A 25 -8.58 6.12 -25.58
N ASP A 26 -9.39 6.96 -26.25
CA ASP A 26 -9.34 8.40 -26.10
C ASP A 26 -9.99 8.84 -24.80
N PHE A 27 -9.36 9.78 -24.12
CA PHE A 27 -9.87 10.35 -22.88
C PHE A 27 -9.47 11.81 -22.72
N LEU A 28 -10.23 12.51 -21.86
CA LEU A 28 -9.93 13.85 -21.39
C LEU A 28 -9.82 13.83 -19.87
N ILE A 29 -8.92 14.62 -19.33
CA ILE A 29 -8.74 14.79 -17.89
C ILE A 29 -9.15 16.22 -17.53
N ILE A 30 -9.97 16.36 -16.48
CA ILE A 30 -10.28 17.62 -15.82
C ILE A 30 -9.79 17.53 -14.39
N ASP A 31 -8.90 18.46 -14.00
CA ASP A 31 -8.33 18.52 -12.66
C ASP A 31 -8.16 19.99 -12.24
N ASP A 32 -8.35 20.30 -10.98
CA ASP A 32 -8.19 21.67 -10.46
C ASP A 32 -6.76 21.97 -9.99
N ASN A 33 -5.84 21.04 -10.18
CA ASN A 33 -4.42 21.10 -9.78
C ASN A 33 -4.19 21.37 -8.28
N LYS A 34 -5.20 21.16 -7.43
CA LYS A 34 -5.03 21.31 -5.98
C LYS A 34 -4.43 20.04 -5.36
N PRO A 35 -3.60 20.19 -4.33
CA PRO A 35 -3.07 19.07 -3.59
C PRO A 35 -4.19 18.22 -2.98
N GLY A 36 -4.45 17.06 -3.53
CA GLY A 36 -5.43 16.10 -3.02
C GLY A 36 -4.80 15.05 -2.11
N ALA A 37 -5.60 14.08 -1.67
CA ALA A 37 -5.17 12.99 -0.79
C ALA A 37 -3.95 12.23 -1.30
N SER A 38 -3.83 12.02 -2.61
CA SER A 38 -2.69 11.32 -3.21
C SER A 38 -1.36 12.07 -3.07
N HIS A 39 -1.38 13.40 -2.99
CA HIS A 39 -0.18 14.24 -2.80
C HIS A 39 0.25 14.28 -1.33
N ILE A 40 -0.70 14.19 -0.41
CA ILE A 40 -0.46 14.31 1.04
C ILE A 40 -0.13 12.93 1.64
N SER A 41 -0.58 11.84 1.01
CA SER A 41 -0.39 10.49 1.51
C SER A 41 1.10 10.08 1.48
N SER A 42 1.48 9.20 2.40
CA SER A 42 2.83 8.62 2.45
C SER A 42 3.15 7.67 1.29
N GLY A 43 2.22 7.43 0.38
CA GLY A 43 2.40 6.50 -0.74
C GLY A 43 2.55 5.02 -0.32
N ILE A 44 2.14 4.67 0.90
CA ILE A 44 2.24 3.30 1.41
C ILE A 44 0.93 2.55 1.14
N TYR A 45 1.05 1.34 0.62
CA TYR A 45 -0.07 0.42 0.49
C TYR A 45 0.28 -0.97 1.05
N ASN A 46 -0.68 -1.61 1.69
CA ASN A 46 -0.57 -2.99 2.14
C ASN A 46 -1.97 -3.61 2.23
N PRO A 47 -2.09 -4.96 2.16
CA PRO A 47 -3.39 -5.62 2.16
C PRO A 47 -4.01 -5.77 3.54
N THR A 48 -3.36 -5.30 4.61
CA THR A 48 -3.80 -5.51 5.98
C THR A 48 -4.25 -4.23 6.66
N ILE A 49 -5.31 -4.32 7.46
CA ILE A 49 -5.73 -3.25 8.37
C ILE A 49 -5.08 -3.53 9.72
N LEU A 50 -3.92 -2.93 9.97
CA LEU A 50 -3.09 -3.21 11.15
C LEU A 50 -3.79 -2.88 12.47
N LYS A 51 -4.73 -1.94 12.49
CA LYS A 51 -5.50 -1.60 13.69
C LYS A 51 -6.47 -2.71 14.11
N ARG A 52 -7.02 -3.46 13.15
CA ARG A 52 -8.04 -4.50 13.36
C ARG A 52 -7.51 -5.91 13.13
N TYR A 53 -6.27 -6.06 12.72
CA TYR A 53 -5.69 -7.35 12.31
C TYR A 53 -6.59 -8.12 11.33
N SER A 54 -7.00 -7.44 10.27
CA SER A 54 -7.84 -8.03 9.22
C SER A 54 -7.26 -7.75 7.84
N ILE A 55 -7.67 -8.52 6.85
CA ILE A 55 -7.37 -8.25 5.44
C ILE A 55 -8.40 -7.27 4.90
N THR A 56 -7.97 -6.34 4.07
CA THR A 56 -8.88 -5.46 3.31
C THR A 56 -9.69 -6.27 2.31
N TRP A 57 -10.88 -5.79 1.96
CA TRP A 57 -11.69 -6.42 0.91
C TRP A 57 -10.84 -6.64 -0.36
N LYS A 58 -10.81 -7.87 -0.84
CA LYS A 58 -9.97 -8.29 -1.99
C LYS A 58 -8.49 -7.88 -1.91
N GLY A 59 -7.96 -7.64 -0.71
CA GLY A 59 -6.61 -7.11 -0.52
C GLY A 59 -5.50 -7.94 -1.16
N HIS A 60 -5.64 -9.27 -1.16
CA HIS A 60 -4.70 -10.16 -1.83
C HIS A 60 -4.72 -10.00 -3.35
N GLU A 61 -5.92 -9.94 -3.95
CA GLU A 61 -6.10 -9.78 -5.40
C GLU A 61 -5.56 -8.43 -5.86
N PHE A 62 -5.92 -7.36 -5.14
CA PHE A 62 -5.46 -6.01 -5.45
C PHE A 62 -3.94 -5.87 -5.31
N LEU A 63 -3.34 -6.48 -4.28
CA LEU A 63 -1.89 -6.46 -4.13
C LEU A 63 -1.19 -7.19 -5.29
N LYS A 64 -1.70 -8.34 -5.70
CA LYS A 64 -1.17 -9.09 -6.85
C LYS A 64 -1.29 -8.27 -8.14
N TYR A 65 -2.45 -7.68 -8.39
CA TYR A 65 -2.69 -6.86 -9.57
C TYR A 65 -1.81 -5.60 -9.57
N SER A 66 -1.72 -4.87 -8.47
CA SER A 66 -0.92 -3.64 -8.38
C SER A 66 0.57 -3.88 -8.63
N LYS A 67 1.14 -4.98 -8.15
CA LYS A 67 2.53 -5.34 -8.44
C LYS A 67 2.79 -5.50 -9.94
N THR A 68 1.89 -6.16 -10.64
CA THR A 68 1.98 -6.34 -12.10
C THR A 68 1.77 -5.02 -12.84
N PHE A 69 0.78 -4.24 -12.41
CA PHE A 69 0.46 -2.93 -12.97
C PHE A 69 1.64 -1.97 -12.87
N TYR A 70 2.19 -1.77 -11.67
CA TYR A 70 3.31 -0.85 -11.46
C TYR A 70 4.57 -1.30 -12.19
N ARG A 71 4.90 -2.59 -12.21
CA ARG A 71 6.03 -3.10 -12.99
C ARG A 71 5.91 -2.80 -14.48
N SER A 72 4.71 -2.91 -15.04
CA SER A 72 4.45 -2.57 -16.44
C SER A 72 4.51 -1.06 -16.68
N LEU A 73 3.98 -0.26 -15.77
CA LEU A 73 4.07 1.20 -15.81
C LEU A 73 5.53 1.66 -15.78
N GLU A 74 6.33 1.16 -14.85
CA GLU A 74 7.76 1.47 -14.71
C GLU A 74 8.56 1.23 -15.99
N ARG A 75 8.29 0.10 -16.66
CA ARG A 75 8.91 -0.20 -17.97
C ARG A 75 8.54 0.84 -19.02
N ARG A 76 7.27 1.27 -19.05
CA ARG A 76 6.79 2.21 -20.06
C ARG A 76 7.33 3.62 -19.83
N ILE A 77 7.40 4.08 -18.59
CA ILE A 77 7.92 5.43 -18.26
C ILE A 77 9.43 5.46 -18.05
N ASN A 78 10.09 4.30 -18.10
CA ASN A 78 11.51 4.13 -17.79
C ASN A 78 11.92 4.77 -16.45
N ASN A 79 11.07 4.64 -15.45
CA ASN A 79 11.31 5.20 -14.12
C ASN A 79 10.70 4.31 -13.04
N ARG A 80 11.37 4.21 -11.89
CA ARG A 80 10.90 3.42 -10.75
C ARG A 80 9.94 4.25 -9.90
N VAL A 81 8.74 3.73 -9.67
CA VAL A 81 7.69 4.38 -8.87
C VAL A 81 7.19 3.49 -7.71
N ASN A 82 7.50 2.20 -7.75
CA ASN A 82 7.06 1.24 -6.74
C ASN A 82 8.26 0.61 -6.01
N TYR A 83 8.35 0.85 -4.71
CA TYR A 83 9.42 0.37 -3.84
C TYR A 83 8.88 -0.65 -2.86
N SER A 84 9.55 -1.80 -2.76
CA SER A 84 9.22 -2.81 -1.76
C SER A 84 9.85 -2.43 -0.43
N ASN A 85 9.07 -1.80 0.43
CA ASN A 85 9.49 -1.41 1.77
C ASN A 85 8.81 -2.26 2.83
N GLN A 86 9.51 -2.52 3.93
CA GLN A 86 8.94 -3.18 5.09
C GLN A 86 8.26 -2.15 5.99
N ILE A 87 7.05 -2.47 6.44
CA ILE A 87 6.30 -1.63 7.37
C ILE A 87 6.50 -2.18 8.78
N ASN A 88 6.98 -1.33 9.68
CA ASN A 88 7.11 -1.67 11.09
C ASN A 88 5.99 -1.00 11.89
N ARG A 89 5.21 -1.80 12.61
CA ARG A 89 4.22 -1.30 13.55
C ARG A 89 4.82 -1.26 14.95
N ILE A 90 4.88 -0.08 15.53
CA ILE A 90 5.33 0.13 16.91
C ILE A 90 4.17 -0.18 17.86
N PHE A 91 4.43 -0.94 18.93
CA PHE A 91 3.44 -1.24 19.95
C PHE A 91 3.57 -0.27 21.12
N SER A 92 2.45 0.31 21.51
CA SER A 92 2.35 1.21 22.66
C SER A 92 2.03 0.43 23.95
N LYS A 93 1.35 -0.71 23.82
CA LYS A 93 0.87 -1.55 24.94
C LYS A 93 1.24 -3.01 24.71
N GLU A 94 1.41 -3.75 25.80
CA GLU A 94 1.65 -5.19 25.74
C GLU A 94 0.48 -5.97 25.12
N SER A 95 -0.74 -5.49 25.33
CA SER A 95 -1.92 -6.07 24.69
C SER A 95 -1.88 -6.01 23.16
N GLU A 96 -1.32 -4.96 22.57
CA GLU A 96 -1.13 -4.84 21.11
C GLU A 96 -0.13 -5.87 20.60
N PHE A 97 0.93 -6.11 21.37
CA PHE A 97 1.92 -7.15 21.08
C PHE A 97 1.27 -8.55 21.08
N ASN A 98 0.52 -8.90 22.13
CA ASN A 98 -0.16 -10.18 22.23
C ASN A 98 -1.19 -10.39 21.11
N GLN A 99 -1.93 -9.33 20.75
CA GLN A 99 -2.84 -9.34 19.60
C GLN A 99 -2.11 -9.56 18.29
N TRP A 100 -0.94 -8.95 18.11
CA TRP A 100 -0.12 -9.16 16.91
C TRP A 100 0.32 -10.62 16.78
N ILE A 101 0.84 -11.23 17.86
CA ILE A 101 1.24 -12.64 17.86
C ILE A 101 0.07 -13.50 17.40
N SER A 102 -1.06 -13.40 18.11
CA SER A 102 -2.25 -14.18 17.79
C SER A 102 -2.74 -13.97 16.34
N ALA A 103 -2.63 -12.76 15.84
CA ALA A 103 -3.02 -12.45 14.46
C ALA A 103 -2.03 -13.00 13.44
N SER A 104 -0.72 -12.95 13.72
CA SER A 104 0.32 -13.43 12.80
C SER A 104 0.31 -14.95 12.60
N GLU A 105 -0.36 -15.69 13.47
CA GLU A 105 -0.55 -17.14 13.37
C GLU A 105 -1.80 -17.53 12.57
N LYS A 106 -2.75 -16.62 12.40
CA LYS A 106 -4.02 -16.89 11.73
C LYS A 106 -3.92 -16.76 10.20
N ILE A 107 -4.58 -17.67 9.48
CA ILE A 107 -4.78 -17.57 8.05
C ILE A 107 -5.89 -16.54 7.77
N PRO A 108 -5.72 -15.64 6.80
CA PRO A 108 -4.56 -15.46 5.88
C PRO A 108 -3.51 -14.44 6.35
N LEU A 109 -3.60 -13.92 7.58
CA LEU A 109 -2.72 -12.87 8.09
C LEU A 109 -1.26 -13.32 8.22
N ASN A 110 -1.01 -14.60 8.49
CA ASN A 110 0.31 -15.19 8.55
C ASN A 110 1.15 -15.03 7.26
N LYS A 111 0.51 -14.74 6.15
CA LYS A 111 1.18 -14.43 4.88
C LYS A 111 1.79 -13.01 4.87
N TYR A 112 1.31 -12.13 5.74
CA TYR A 112 1.65 -10.70 5.73
C TYR A 112 2.31 -10.22 7.01
N LEU A 113 2.00 -10.84 8.15
CA LEU A 113 2.56 -10.47 9.44
C LEU A 113 3.67 -11.43 9.83
N LEU A 114 4.81 -10.90 10.30
CA LEU A 114 5.88 -11.71 10.86
C LEU A 114 5.63 -11.94 12.34
N SER A 115 5.70 -13.19 12.79
CA SER A 115 5.62 -13.58 14.20
C SER A 115 6.96 -13.38 14.94
N LYS A 116 8.08 -13.35 14.21
CA LYS A 116 9.40 -13.15 14.82
C LYS A 116 9.66 -11.66 15.05
N PHE A 117 10.04 -11.32 16.26
CA PHE A 117 10.34 -9.96 16.70
C PHE A 117 11.83 -9.70 16.66
N PHE A 118 12.20 -8.51 16.19
CA PHE A 118 13.55 -8.01 16.29
C PHE A 118 13.53 -6.80 17.23
N PHE A 119 14.02 -6.99 18.45
CA PHE A 119 14.42 -5.88 19.30
C PHE A 119 15.71 -5.31 18.73
N LYS A 120 15.61 -4.34 17.84
CA LYS A 120 16.76 -3.54 17.44
C LYS A 120 16.61 -2.18 18.08
N SER A 121 17.45 -1.90 19.07
CA SER A 121 17.66 -0.54 19.54
C SER A 121 18.18 0.27 18.35
N ASN A 122 17.36 1.14 17.82
CA ASN A 122 17.79 2.12 16.83
C ASN A 122 17.91 3.47 17.53
N LYS A 123 18.91 4.29 17.20
CA LYS A 123 19.11 5.63 17.78
C LYS A 123 17.87 6.53 17.72
N PHE A 124 16.91 6.23 16.83
CA PHE A 124 15.72 7.03 16.61
C PHE A 124 14.42 6.42 17.20
N ILE A 125 14.42 5.14 17.57
CA ILE A 125 13.21 4.49 18.11
C ILE A 125 13.65 3.64 19.30
N SER A 126 13.50 4.18 20.50
CA SER A 126 13.61 3.42 21.75
C SER A 126 12.20 2.97 22.15
N THR A 127 11.85 1.72 21.91
CA THR A 127 10.60 1.14 22.43
C THR A 127 10.94 -0.05 23.32
N LYS A 128 10.48 0.02 24.56
CA LYS A 128 10.63 -1.08 25.55
C LYS A 128 9.73 -2.28 25.23
N LYS A 129 8.80 -2.16 24.27
CA LYS A 129 7.75 -3.14 23.99
C LYS A 129 7.83 -3.81 22.61
N GLY A 130 8.87 -3.49 21.84
CA GLY A 130 9.08 -4.11 20.52
C GLY A 130 8.23 -3.53 19.39
N PHE A 131 8.35 -4.12 18.22
CA PHE A 131 7.56 -3.76 17.04
C PHE A 131 7.21 -4.99 16.19
N GLY A 132 6.06 -4.94 15.52
CA GLY A 132 5.64 -5.94 14.54
C GLY A 132 6.12 -5.56 13.14
N LYS A 133 6.47 -6.55 12.33
CA LYS A 133 6.94 -6.36 10.96
C LYS A 133 5.94 -6.95 9.96
N VAL A 134 5.58 -6.15 8.97
CA VAL A 134 4.78 -6.58 7.81
C VAL A 134 5.73 -7.07 6.72
N LYS A 135 5.41 -8.21 6.12
CA LYS A 135 6.18 -8.82 5.02
C LYS A 135 6.01 -8.04 3.73
#